data_f6095101108c6375a00d889f2a68cd96
#
_entry.id   f6095101108c6375a00d889f2a68cd96
#
_cell.length_a   1.000
_cell.length_b   1.000
_cell.length_c   1.000
_cell.angle_alpha   90.00
_cell.angle_beta   90.00
_cell.angle_gamma   90.00
#
_symmetry.space_group_name_H-M   'P 1'
#
loop_
_entity.id
_entity.type
_entity.pdbx_description
1 polymer ?
#
loop_
_entity_poly.entity_id
_entity_poly.type
_entity_poly.pdbx_seq_one_letter_code
_entity_poly.pdbx_strand_id
1 'polypeptide(L)'
;IFHRVIPGFMIQGGGFTQDFKQKPTRDPVRNEADNGLMNKAGTIAMARTNDPHSATAQFFINVVDNPFLDFRAPNSRGWGY
;
A
#
# COMPACT_ATOMS: atom_id res chain seq x y z
N ILE A 1 -7.51 -4.96 -11.67
CA ILE A 1 -8.69 -4.16 -11.26
C ILE A 1 -8.46 -3.45 -9.94
N PHE A 2 -9.21 -2.41 -9.69
CA PHE A 2 -9.35 -1.82 -8.37
C PHE A 2 -10.38 -2.61 -7.58
N HIS A 3 -9.93 -3.62 -6.87
CA HIS A 3 -10.79 -4.57 -6.16
C HIS A 3 -11.28 -4.06 -4.80
N ARG A 4 -10.72 -2.95 -4.31
CA ARG A 4 -11.07 -2.36 -3.01
C ARG A 4 -11.15 -0.85 -3.12
N VAL A 5 -12.31 -0.30 -2.86
CA VAL A 5 -12.56 1.15 -2.90
C VAL A 5 -13.22 1.56 -1.60
N ILE A 6 -12.55 2.40 -0.82
CA ILE A 6 -13.06 2.90 0.46
C ILE A 6 -13.20 4.42 0.35
N PRO A 7 -14.44 4.95 0.25
CA PRO A 7 -14.66 6.40 0.21
C PRO A 7 -14.01 7.11 1.40
N GLY A 8 -13.38 8.24 1.16
CA GLY A 8 -12.71 9.02 2.20
C GLY A 8 -11.42 8.41 2.72
N PHE A 9 -10.89 7.38 2.06
CA PHE A 9 -9.64 6.72 2.44
C PHE A 9 -8.74 6.45 1.24
N MET A 10 -9.00 5.40 0.45
CA MET A 10 -8.11 4.99 -0.64
C MET A 10 -8.82 4.09 -1.66
N ILE A 11 -8.20 3.91 -2.81
CA ILE A 11 -8.54 2.87 -3.78
C ILE A 11 -7.34 1.96 -3.97
N GLN A 12 -7.56 0.65 -4.05
CA GLN A 12 -6.50 -0.37 -4.07
C GLN A 12 -6.67 -1.29 -5.27
N GLY A 13 -5.57 -1.57 -5.97
CA GLY A 13 -5.55 -2.43 -7.14
C GLY A 13 -4.23 -3.15 -7.31
N GLY A 14 -4.04 -3.75 -8.49
CA GLY A 14 -2.79 -4.40 -8.88
C GLY A 14 -2.65 -5.86 -8.47
N GLY A 15 -3.56 -6.41 -7.67
CA GLY A 15 -3.45 -7.77 -7.15
C GLY A 15 -4.35 -8.81 -7.80
N PHE A 16 -5.43 -8.38 -8.45
CA PHE A 16 -6.45 -9.28 -8.96
C PHE A 16 -6.80 -9.00 -10.41
N THR A 17 -7.16 -10.07 -11.13
CA THR A 17 -7.73 -9.99 -12.47
C THR A 17 -9.21 -9.62 -12.40
N GLN A 18 -9.81 -9.35 -13.56
CA GLN A 18 -11.22 -8.97 -13.66
C GLN A 18 -12.18 -10.00 -13.04
N ASP A 19 -11.81 -11.27 -13.04
CA ASP A 19 -12.58 -12.37 -12.44
C ASP A 19 -12.18 -12.66 -10.98
N PHE A 20 -11.49 -11.72 -10.33
CA PHE A 20 -11.06 -11.78 -8.92
C PHE A 20 -10.07 -12.90 -8.61
N LYS A 21 -9.32 -13.35 -9.61
CA LYS A 21 -8.20 -14.26 -9.38
C LYS A 21 -6.95 -13.47 -9.03
N GLN A 22 -6.24 -13.92 -8.00
CA GLN A 22 -4.99 -13.29 -7.60
C GLN A 22 -3.93 -13.49 -8.69
N LYS A 23 -3.29 -12.39 -9.09
CA LYS A 23 -2.21 -12.44 -10.08
C LYS A 23 -0.97 -13.09 -9.48
N PRO A 24 -0.19 -13.86 -10.26
CA PRO A 24 1.15 -14.26 -9.84
C PRO A 24 2.04 -13.02 -9.69
N THR A 25 2.91 -13.05 -8.70
CA THR A 25 3.80 -11.95 -8.40
C THR A 25 5.26 -12.40 -8.35
N ARG A 26 6.18 -11.44 -8.38
CA ARG A 26 7.57 -11.66 -8.03
C ARG A 26 7.72 -11.68 -6.51
N ASP A 27 8.94 -11.88 -6.03
CA ASP A 27 9.24 -11.85 -4.60
C ASP A 27 8.87 -10.51 -3.97
N PRO A 28 8.51 -10.50 -2.68
CA PRO A 28 8.25 -9.25 -1.96
C PRO A 28 9.41 -8.28 -2.03
N VAL A 29 9.10 -6.98 -2.01
CA VAL A 29 10.10 -5.91 -2.03
C VAL A 29 10.28 -5.31 -0.65
N ARG A 30 11.47 -4.79 -0.39
CA ARG A 30 11.77 -4.08 0.84
C ARG A 30 10.87 -2.84 0.98
N ASN A 31 10.38 -2.58 2.18
CA ASN A 31 9.64 -1.37 2.50
C ASN A 31 10.59 -0.16 2.48
N GLU A 32 10.19 0.87 1.74
CA GLU A 32 10.95 2.10 1.57
C GLU A 32 10.20 3.31 2.14
N ALA A 33 9.24 3.09 3.05
CA ALA A 33 8.44 4.18 3.62
C ALA A 33 9.27 5.17 4.45
N ASP A 34 10.52 4.82 4.80
CA ASP A 34 11.48 5.69 5.49
C ASP A 34 12.15 6.73 4.56
N ASN A 35 11.61 6.95 3.37
CA ASN A 35 12.17 7.87 2.36
C ASN A 35 11.74 9.34 2.53
N GLY A 36 10.99 9.68 3.57
CA GLY A 36 10.52 11.03 3.84
C GLY A 36 9.25 11.44 3.10
N LEU A 37 8.68 10.59 2.26
CA LEU A 37 7.42 10.86 1.55
C LEU A 37 6.23 10.56 2.47
N MET A 38 5.16 11.32 2.28
CA MET A 38 3.94 11.22 3.08
C MET A 38 2.77 10.71 2.24
N ASN A 39 1.81 10.05 2.91
CA ASN A 39 0.56 9.57 2.29
C ASN A 39 -0.47 10.69 2.21
N LYS A 40 -0.26 11.63 1.29
CA LYS A 40 -1.18 12.73 1.01
C LYS A 40 -2.17 12.37 -0.08
N ALA A 41 -3.28 13.13 -0.17
CA ALA A 41 -4.26 12.97 -1.24
C ALA A 41 -3.58 12.96 -2.63
N GLY A 42 -3.95 11.99 -3.47
CA GLY A 42 -3.41 11.83 -4.81
C GLY A 42 -2.08 11.07 -4.89
N THR A 43 -1.49 10.66 -3.78
CA THR A 43 -0.25 9.86 -3.80
C THR A 43 -0.54 8.37 -3.87
N ILE A 44 0.44 7.62 -4.37
CA ILE A 44 0.38 6.16 -4.52
C ILE A 44 1.35 5.50 -3.53
N ALA A 45 0.97 4.36 -2.97
CA ALA A 45 1.83 3.57 -2.09
C ALA A 45 1.56 2.07 -2.26
N MET A 46 2.50 1.24 -1.82
CA MET A 46 2.38 -0.21 -1.90
C MET A 46 1.53 -0.75 -0.75
N ALA A 47 0.54 -1.56 -1.09
CA ALA A 47 -0.19 -2.35 -0.09
C ALA A 47 0.67 -3.54 0.37
N ARG A 48 0.45 -3.98 1.59
CA ARG A 48 1.21 -5.08 2.20
C ARG A 48 0.39 -5.75 3.31
N THR A 49 0.89 -6.87 3.79
CA THR A 49 0.37 -7.50 5.02
C THR A 49 0.96 -6.82 6.27
N ASN A 50 0.76 -7.40 7.45
CA ASN A 50 1.37 -6.91 8.69
C ASN A 50 2.91 -7.00 8.69
N ASP A 51 3.49 -7.86 7.84
CA ASP A 51 4.93 -7.86 7.61
C ASP A 51 5.31 -6.59 6.83
N PRO A 52 6.17 -5.72 7.38
CA PRO A 52 6.56 -4.48 6.71
C PRO A 52 7.19 -4.68 5.33
N HIS A 53 7.83 -5.80 5.09
CA HIS A 53 8.56 -6.12 3.85
C HIS A 53 7.84 -7.20 3.02
N SER A 54 6.51 -7.14 2.94
CA SER A 54 5.69 -8.14 2.25
C SER A 54 5.02 -7.65 0.97
N ALA A 55 5.26 -6.41 0.57
CA ALA A 55 4.63 -5.84 -0.63
C ALA A 55 5.09 -6.57 -1.90
N THR A 56 4.14 -6.87 -2.77
CA THR A 56 4.41 -7.54 -4.06
C THR A 56 3.88 -6.72 -5.24
N ALA A 57 2.59 -6.77 -5.53
CA ALA A 57 2.02 -6.12 -6.71
C ALA A 57 0.87 -5.18 -6.38
N GLN A 58 0.28 -5.27 -5.20
CA GLN A 58 -0.85 -4.43 -4.85
C GLN A 58 -0.38 -3.04 -4.44
N PHE A 59 -1.09 -2.03 -4.90
CA PHE A 59 -0.86 -0.64 -4.56
C PHE A 59 -2.18 0.03 -4.20
N PHE A 60 -2.12 1.17 -3.56
CA PHE A 60 -3.31 1.99 -3.33
C PHE A 60 -3.02 3.46 -3.65
N ILE A 61 -4.07 4.19 -3.94
CA ILE A 61 -4.03 5.64 -4.15
C ILE A 61 -4.79 6.29 -3.01
N ASN A 62 -4.14 7.20 -2.30
CA ASN A 62 -4.77 7.97 -1.24
C ASN A 62 -5.74 8.99 -1.84
N VAL A 63 -7.01 8.95 -1.47
CA VAL A 63 -7.99 9.94 -1.93
C VAL A 63 -8.12 11.12 -0.97
N VAL A 64 -7.54 10.99 0.23
CA VAL A 64 -7.39 12.04 1.23
C VAL A 64 -6.01 11.91 1.87
N ASP A 65 -5.60 12.85 2.69
CA ASP A 65 -4.39 12.73 3.49
C ASP A 65 -4.59 11.63 4.55
N ASN A 66 -3.67 10.67 4.59
CA ASN A 66 -3.69 9.54 5.52
C ASN A 66 -2.40 9.50 6.34
N PRO A 67 -2.18 10.46 7.25
CA PRO A 67 -0.91 10.57 7.98
C PRO A 67 -0.62 9.37 8.89
N PHE A 68 -1.64 8.62 9.30
CA PHE A 68 -1.45 7.39 10.10
C PHE A 68 -0.76 6.26 9.32
N LEU A 69 -0.67 6.37 7.99
CA LEU A 69 0.06 5.42 7.14
C LEU A 69 1.54 5.78 6.96
N ASP A 70 1.97 6.94 7.44
CA ASP A 70 3.33 7.42 7.26
C ASP A 70 4.32 6.65 8.15
N PHE A 71 5.57 6.58 7.70
CA PHE A 71 6.65 5.96 8.47
C PHE A 71 6.87 6.70 9.80
N ARG A 72 7.03 5.95 10.88
CA ARG A 72 7.32 6.47 12.21
C ARG A 72 8.61 5.92 12.79
N ALA A 73 8.84 4.61 12.66
CA ALA A 73 9.99 3.93 13.22
C ALA A 73 10.24 2.59 12.49
N PRO A 74 11.47 2.06 12.46
CA PRO A 74 11.78 0.80 11.78
C PRO A 74 11.39 -0.42 12.63
N ASN A 75 10.13 -0.51 13.01
CA ASN A 75 9.55 -1.65 13.73
C ASN A 75 8.19 -2.01 13.12
N SER A 76 7.63 -3.15 13.49
CA SER A 76 6.41 -3.69 12.86
C SER A 76 5.21 -2.75 12.89
N ARG A 77 5.15 -1.82 13.84
CA ARG A 77 4.04 -0.85 13.96
C ARG A 77 4.32 0.48 13.29
N GLY A 78 5.58 0.84 13.14
CA GLY A 78 5.99 2.17 12.71
C GLY A 78 6.42 2.26 11.24
N TRP A 79 6.55 1.16 10.52
CA TRP A 79 7.07 1.17 9.16
C TRP A 79 6.20 1.93 8.16
N GLY A 80 4.89 1.93 8.32
CA GLY A 80 4.03 2.66 7.39
C GLY A 80 3.97 2.07 5.97
N TYR A 81 3.54 2.88 5.04
CA TYR A 81 3.25 2.51 3.64
C TYR A 81 3.84 3.50 2.65
#